data_e35bfab954c487a2cc4bba6840dc600c
#
_entry.id   e35bfab954c487a2cc4bba6840dc600c
#
_cell.length_a   1.000
_cell.length_b   1.000
_cell.length_c   1.000
_cell.angle_alpha   90.00
_cell.angle_beta   90.00
_cell.angle_gamma   90.00
#
_symmetry.space_group_name_H-M   'P 1'
#
loop_
_entity.id
_entity.type
_entity.pdbx_description
1 polymer ?
#
loop_
_entity_poly.entity_id
_entity_poly.type
_entity_poly.pdbx_seq_one_letter_code
_entity_poly.pdbx_strand_id
1 'polypeptide(L)'
;MILAIVLISIFCVSISPVTMQNDTYYTIKVGEHISKYGVDMKDPFSWHENLSYTYPHWLYDLLTYYLYANTGFMGIFVVTCLLSCVLGISLFLVTEKLTKNKVISFVVAIGAMYVLKPYIAARAQLVTFILFIWTVYFIEKFLESGKIKYVIPLFIIPILIANLHVAVWPFYFVLFLPYIGEYLIECIIDVVLYGKIQKFILEIRIRYLKKAKNLKNVDDKLAKAMEDLQKNKEKVSMVKIRREQNQKNAYKIQMVKNKNVKFLILVMIICIFTGLLTPLGDTPYTYLYKTMIGNTVKNINEHLPLTLINSQEAICILILFLAILMFLKTKIRLSDLFFVGGLCYLMFSSARQITMFAIIGTVILTRLITQTFKEYMIDPDKLLKMVTTPVVTVFLIVFIVFISYKQAIPKKNSKFVNNSSYPVQACDYILNNIDLGKARFYNEYNYGSYMLFRGIPVFIDSRADLYAPEFNGKEDIFMDFINTSSIGTFYEDTFEKYNITHVITYKDSKMNMIIKKTKDPNYKKLYEDEHFTIYERLNANKESVEEGN
;
A
#
# COMPACT_ATOMS: atom_id res chain seq x y z
N MET A 1 4.74 1.10 -29.21
CA MET A 1 5.08 0.46 -27.91
C MET A 1 6.38 0.99 -27.34
N ILE A 2 7.50 0.93 -28.07
CA ILE A 2 8.81 1.45 -27.60
C ILE A 2 8.72 2.93 -27.20
N LEU A 3 8.13 3.78 -28.05
CA LEU A 3 7.94 5.20 -27.75
C LEU A 3 7.16 5.42 -26.43
N ALA A 4 6.08 4.66 -26.20
CA ALA A 4 5.32 4.75 -24.95
C ALA A 4 6.18 4.41 -23.72
N ILE A 5 6.98 3.34 -23.80
CA ILE A 5 7.90 2.94 -22.73
C ILE A 5 8.93 4.03 -22.46
N VAL A 6 9.52 4.63 -23.51
CA VAL A 6 10.50 5.71 -23.36
C VAL A 6 9.87 6.94 -22.70
N LEU A 7 8.69 7.36 -23.14
CA LEU A 7 7.99 8.52 -22.58
C LEU A 7 7.57 8.28 -21.12
N ILE A 8 7.09 7.08 -20.78
CA ILE A 8 6.79 6.69 -19.40
C ILE A 8 8.07 6.76 -18.55
N SER A 9 9.19 6.23 -19.05
CA SER A 9 10.46 6.25 -18.32
C SER A 9 10.95 7.68 -18.06
N ILE A 10 10.90 8.57 -19.07
CA ILE A 10 11.25 9.99 -18.92
C ILE A 10 10.39 10.64 -17.83
N PHE A 11 9.07 10.40 -17.85
CA PHE A 11 8.16 10.91 -16.85
C PHE A 11 8.47 10.36 -15.46
N CYS A 12 8.65 9.04 -15.31
CA CYS A 12 8.95 8.38 -14.04
C CYS A 12 10.24 8.89 -13.41
N VAL A 13 11.32 9.06 -14.19
CA VAL A 13 12.56 9.66 -13.70
C VAL A 13 12.33 11.10 -13.24
N SER A 14 11.54 11.87 -13.98
CA SER A 14 11.27 13.28 -13.64
C SER A 14 10.51 13.45 -12.32
N ILE A 15 9.65 12.51 -11.95
CA ILE A 15 8.89 12.56 -10.69
C ILE A 15 9.62 11.93 -9.50
N SER A 16 10.68 11.12 -9.73
CA SER A 16 11.44 10.47 -8.65
C SER A 16 12.19 11.49 -7.79
N PRO A 17 12.13 11.40 -6.44
CA PRO A 17 12.78 12.35 -5.54
C PRO A 17 14.30 12.15 -5.52
N VAL A 18 15.06 13.23 -5.45
CA VAL A 18 16.52 13.22 -5.25
C VAL A 18 16.85 13.08 -3.76
N THR A 19 16.13 13.85 -2.92
CA THR A 19 16.36 13.87 -1.47
C THR A 19 15.84 12.58 -0.84
N MET A 20 16.66 11.99 0.03
CA MET A 20 16.30 10.81 0.79
C MET A 20 15.26 11.16 1.86
N GLN A 21 14.31 10.25 2.09
CA GLN A 21 13.33 10.37 3.16
C GLN A 21 13.89 9.79 4.46
N ASN A 22 13.26 10.13 5.58
CA ASN A 22 13.67 9.68 6.91
C ASN A 22 13.83 8.15 6.99
N ASP A 23 12.88 7.41 6.43
CA ASP A 23 12.92 5.94 6.43
C ASP A 23 14.13 5.34 5.70
N THR A 24 14.64 6.00 4.68
CA THR A 24 15.83 5.52 3.94
C THR A 24 17.05 5.36 4.87
N TYR A 25 17.18 6.24 5.86
CA TYR A 25 18.32 6.22 6.78
C TYR A 25 18.29 5.03 7.73
N TYR A 26 17.14 4.75 8.35
CA TYR A 26 17.05 3.56 9.21
C TYR A 26 17.15 2.27 8.38
N THR A 27 16.55 2.23 7.18
CA THR A 27 16.64 1.09 6.27
C THR A 27 18.10 0.70 5.99
N ILE A 28 18.97 1.67 5.71
CA ILE A 28 20.41 1.42 5.52
C ILE A 28 21.03 0.86 6.80
N LYS A 29 20.72 1.46 7.94
CA LYS A 29 21.37 1.09 9.22
C LYS A 29 20.89 -0.26 9.74
N VAL A 30 19.60 -0.56 9.60
CA VAL A 30 19.02 -1.87 9.88
C VAL A 30 19.63 -2.94 8.96
N GLY A 31 19.79 -2.64 7.67
CA GLY A 31 20.46 -3.55 6.74
C GLY A 31 21.92 -3.81 7.10
N GLU A 32 22.67 -2.80 7.60
CA GLU A 32 24.01 -2.96 8.16
C GLU A 32 24.00 -3.93 9.35
N HIS A 33 23.07 -3.77 10.27
CA HIS A 33 22.92 -4.64 11.43
C HIS A 33 22.62 -6.08 11.01
N ILE A 34 21.63 -6.28 10.12
CA ILE A 34 21.28 -7.61 9.59
C ILE A 34 22.48 -8.28 8.92
N SER A 35 23.29 -7.52 8.18
CA SER A 35 24.49 -8.04 7.51
C SER A 35 25.54 -8.59 8.50
N LYS A 36 25.59 -8.05 9.72
CA LYS A 36 26.58 -8.41 10.75
C LYS A 36 26.06 -9.46 11.73
N TYR A 37 24.80 -9.36 12.11
CA TYR A 37 24.22 -10.12 13.23
C TYR A 37 23.01 -10.98 12.84
N GLY A 38 22.50 -10.84 11.60
CA GLY A 38 21.27 -11.50 11.18
C GLY A 38 20.02 -10.79 11.70
N VAL A 39 18.87 -11.48 11.59
CA VAL A 39 17.57 -11.01 12.11
C VAL A 39 17.42 -11.54 13.54
N ASP A 40 17.70 -10.70 14.52
CA ASP A 40 17.73 -11.06 15.94
C ASP A 40 16.46 -10.63 16.72
N MET A 41 15.51 -9.97 16.04
CA MET A 41 14.24 -9.47 16.57
C MET A 41 14.40 -8.47 17.75
N LYS A 42 15.53 -7.76 17.82
CA LYS A 42 15.85 -6.77 18.85
C LYS A 42 16.17 -5.42 18.21
N ASP A 43 15.94 -4.34 18.97
CA ASP A 43 16.37 -3.01 18.56
C ASP A 43 17.77 -2.66 19.14
N PRO A 44 18.79 -2.47 18.31
CA PRO A 44 20.12 -2.07 18.77
C PRO A 44 20.39 -0.56 18.67
N PHE A 45 19.41 0.26 18.30
CA PHE A 45 19.66 1.65 17.87
C PHE A 45 19.11 2.71 18.79
N SER A 46 18.00 2.43 19.47
CA SER A 46 17.50 3.34 20.50
C SER A 46 18.29 3.10 21.81
N TRP A 47 18.29 4.09 22.68
CA TRP A 47 18.85 3.90 24.03
C TRP A 47 17.84 3.27 25.00
N HIS A 48 16.59 2.97 24.53
CA HIS A 48 15.64 2.18 25.32
C HIS A 48 16.10 0.72 25.42
N GLU A 49 16.03 0.17 26.62
CA GLU A 49 16.52 -1.18 26.86
C GLU A 49 15.53 -2.26 26.42
N ASN A 50 16.03 -3.29 25.73
CA ASN A 50 15.30 -4.51 25.41
C ASN A 50 14.00 -4.31 24.63
N LEU A 51 13.95 -3.40 23.66
CA LEU A 51 12.83 -3.30 22.74
C LEU A 51 12.86 -4.43 21.71
N SER A 52 11.70 -5.06 21.47
CA SER A 52 11.53 -6.04 20.41
C SER A 52 11.29 -5.32 19.08
N TYR A 53 12.05 -5.69 18.03
CA TYR A 53 11.89 -5.13 16.69
C TYR A 53 11.53 -6.21 15.70
N THR A 54 10.49 -6.00 14.88
CA THR A 54 9.92 -7.01 13.97
C THR A 54 10.57 -7.08 12.61
N TYR A 55 11.49 -6.19 12.27
CA TYR A 55 12.18 -6.12 10.96
C TYR A 55 11.25 -6.23 9.75
N PRO A 56 10.23 -5.35 9.60
CA PRO A 56 9.14 -5.56 8.66
C PRO A 56 9.55 -5.58 7.17
N HIS A 57 10.77 -5.22 6.84
CA HIS A 57 11.33 -5.25 5.49
C HIS A 57 12.77 -5.76 5.44
N TRP A 58 13.10 -6.74 6.28
CA TRP A 58 14.46 -7.22 6.50
C TRP A 58 15.29 -7.43 5.22
N LEU A 59 14.71 -8.07 4.20
CA LEU A 59 15.41 -8.34 2.94
C LEU A 59 15.62 -7.05 2.12
N TYR A 60 14.63 -6.14 2.11
CA TYR A 60 14.76 -4.84 1.47
C TYR A 60 15.82 -3.98 2.14
N ASP A 61 15.87 -3.98 3.47
CA ASP A 61 16.85 -3.24 4.27
C ASP A 61 18.26 -3.75 3.97
N LEU A 62 18.45 -5.06 3.97
CA LEU A 62 19.73 -5.71 3.63
C LEU A 62 20.21 -5.35 2.22
N LEU A 63 19.33 -5.43 1.22
CA LEU A 63 19.64 -5.07 -0.16
C LEU A 63 19.98 -3.57 -0.29
N THR A 64 19.26 -2.71 0.41
CA THR A 64 19.49 -1.26 0.42
C THR A 64 20.83 -0.91 1.07
N TYR A 65 21.21 -1.61 2.15
CA TYR A 65 22.53 -1.45 2.75
C TYR A 65 23.67 -1.82 1.79
N TYR A 66 23.61 -2.97 1.14
CA TYR A 66 24.64 -3.35 0.17
C TYR A 66 24.73 -2.39 -1.00
N LEU A 67 23.60 -1.89 -1.47
CA LEU A 67 23.56 -0.87 -2.50
C LEU A 67 24.25 0.41 -2.02
N TYR A 68 23.88 0.89 -0.83
CA TYR A 68 24.49 2.09 -0.24
C TYR A 68 25.99 1.93 0.02
N ALA A 69 26.43 0.81 0.57
CA ALA A 69 27.82 0.53 0.88
C ALA A 69 28.73 0.58 -0.36
N ASN A 70 28.21 0.19 -1.53
CA ASN A 70 28.98 0.14 -2.78
C ASN A 70 28.86 1.43 -3.63
N THR A 71 27.73 2.15 -3.53
CA THR A 71 27.41 3.25 -4.49
C THR A 71 26.93 4.53 -3.82
N GLY A 72 26.80 4.53 -2.50
CA GLY A 72 26.28 5.67 -1.74
C GLY A 72 24.83 6.01 -2.07
N PHE A 73 24.41 7.22 -1.75
CA PHE A 73 23.06 7.71 -2.02
C PHE A 73 22.73 7.81 -3.52
N MET A 74 23.74 7.97 -4.37
CA MET A 74 23.55 7.99 -5.83
C MET A 74 22.97 6.67 -6.31
N GLY A 75 23.45 5.51 -5.83
CA GLY A 75 22.91 4.21 -6.20
C GLY A 75 21.48 4.03 -5.75
N ILE A 76 21.14 4.46 -4.52
CA ILE A 76 19.76 4.43 -4.01
C ILE A 76 18.84 5.26 -4.91
N PHE A 77 19.27 6.48 -5.30
CA PHE A 77 18.51 7.33 -6.22
C PHE A 77 18.29 6.64 -7.58
N VAL A 78 19.35 6.09 -8.18
CA VAL A 78 19.26 5.39 -9.48
C VAL A 78 18.31 4.19 -9.40
N VAL A 79 18.40 3.36 -8.35
CA VAL A 79 17.50 2.21 -8.17
C VAL A 79 16.06 2.67 -7.93
N THR A 80 15.85 3.76 -7.19
CA THR A 80 14.51 4.36 -7.02
C THR A 80 13.92 4.81 -8.36
N CYS A 81 14.71 5.46 -9.21
CA CYS A 81 14.30 5.83 -10.57
C CYS A 81 13.96 4.60 -11.42
N LEU A 82 14.78 3.54 -11.37
CA LEU A 82 14.55 2.31 -12.08
C LEU A 82 13.26 1.60 -11.63
N LEU A 83 13.02 1.50 -10.31
CA LEU A 83 11.80 0.92 -9.76
C LEU A 83 10.56 1.75 -10.15
N SER A 84 10.67 3.09 -10.14
CA SER A 84 9.61 3.97 -10.63
C SER A 84 9.29 3.72 -12.11
N CYS A 85 10.32 3.57 -12.96
CA CYS A 85 10.14 3.21 -14.37
C CYS A 85 9.50 1.83 -14.52
N VAL A 86 9.97 0.82 -13.77
CA VAL A 86 9.39 -0.53 -13.79
C VAL A 86 7.92 -0.51 -13.37
N LEU A 87 7.54 0.30 -12.36
CA LEU A 87 6.14 0.47 -11.96
C LEU A 87 5.31 1.09 -13.10
N GLY A 88 5.73 2.22 -13.65
CA GLY A 88 5.00 2.89 -14.74
C GLY A 88 4.85 2.01 -15.98
N ILE A 89 5.92 1.31 -16.36
CA ILE A 89 5.91 0.34 -17.47
C ILE A 89 4.99 -0.85 -17.15
N SER A 90 4.99 -1.34 -15.91
CA SER A 90 4.10 -2.43 -15.47
C SER A 90 2.64 -2.04 -15.54
N LEU A 91 2.27 -0.84 -15.08
CA LEU A 91 0.91 -0.30 -15.21
C LEU A 91 0.48 -0.26 -16.68
N PHE A 92 1.33 0.24 -17.57
CA PHE A 92 1.07 0.27 -19.00
C PHE A 92 0.92 -1.12 -19.61
N LEU A 93 1.88 -2.03 -19.35
CA LEU A 93 1.89 -3.37 -19.94
C LEU A 93 0.72 -4.23 -19.47
N VAL A 94 0.42 -4.18 -18.17
CA VAL A 94 -0.68 -4.97 -17.60
C VAL A 94 -2.02 -4.49 -18.17
N THR A 95 -2.25 -3.19 -18.18
CA THR A 95 -3.49 -2.63 -18.74
C THR A 95 -3.62 -2.89 -20.23
N GLU A 96 -2.54 -2.76 -20.99
CA GLU A 96 -2.54 -3.09 -22.44
C GLU A 96 -2.83 -4.56 -22.69
N LYS A 97 -2.18 -5.47 -21.96
CA LYS A 97 -2.40 -6.92 -22.11
C LYS A 97 -3.84 -7.35 -21.75
N LEU A 98 -4.48 -6.66 -20.81
CA LEU A 98 -5.84 -6.97 -20.38
C LEU A 98 -6.91 -6.31 -21.25
N THR A 99 -6.68 -5.10 -21.77
CA THR A 99 -7.68 -4.32 -22.52
C THR A 99 -7.45 -4.29 -24.04
N LYS A 100 -6.22 -4.60 -24.49
CA LYS A 100 -5.77 -4.51 -25.89
C LYS A 100 -5.83 -3.08 -26.47
N ASN A 101 -5.78 -2.05 -25.62
CA ASN A 101 -5.80 -0.66 -26.04
C ASN A 101 -4.54 0.09 -25.57
N LYS A 102 -3.58 0.25 -26.48
CA LYS A 102 -2.28 0.87 -26.19
C LYS A 102 -2.38 2.34 -25.81
N VAL A 103 -3.27 3.09 -26.47
CA VAL A 103 -3.39 4.55 -26.27
C VAL A 103 -3.97 4.85 -24.91
N ILE A 104 -5.11 4.24 -24.57
CA ILE A 104 -5.77 4.47 -23.29
C ILE A 104 -4.87 3.96 -22.15
N SER A 105 -4.25 2.78 -22.32
CA SER A 105 -3.30 2.25 -21.33
C SER A 105 -2.13 3.20 -21.06
N PHE A 106 -1.60 3.85 -22.09
CA PHE A 106 -0.52 4.83 -21.94
C PHE A 106 -0.98 6.06 -21.13
N VAL A 107 -2.11 6.66 -21.52
CA VAL A 107 -2.63 7.87 -20.86
C VAL A 107 -2.97 7.59 -19.39
N VAL A 108 -3.66 6.47 -19.12
CA VAL A 108 -4.05 6.11 -17.75
C VAL A 108 -2.83 5.75 -16.91
N ALA A 109 -1.80 5.10 -17.47
CA ALA A 109 -0.56 4.80 -16.74
C ALA A 109 0.19 6.07 -16.34
N ILE A 110 0.31 7.08 -17.24
CA ILE A 110 0.91 8.38 -16.90
C ILE A 110 0.09 9.08 -15.79
N GLY A 111 -1.24 9.10 -15.91
CA GLY A 111 -2.12 9.67 -14.88
C GLY A 111 -1.96 8.98 -13.52
N ALA A 112 -1.88 7.65 -13.50
CA ALA A 112 -1.64 6.88 -12.28
C ALA A 112 -0.28 7.20 -11.66
N MET A 113 0.79 7.28 -12.47
CA MET A 113 2.12 7.67 -11.97
C MET A 113 2.15 9.10 -11.43
N TYR A 114 1.35 10.02 -11.99
CA TYR A 114 1.22 11.37 -11.44
C TYR A 114 0.58 11.35 -10.05
N VAL A 115 -0.48 10.56 -9.85
CA VAL A 115 -1.13 10.37 -8.53
C VAL A 115 -0.19 9.69 -7.53
N LEU A 116 0.62 8.74 -7.98
CA LEU A 116 1.58 8.01 -7.15
C LEU A 116 2.84 8.81 -6.82
N LYS A 117 3.06 9.98 -7.44
CA LYS A 117 4.27 10.80 -7.26
C LYS A 117 4.68 11.02 -5.78
N PRO A 118 3.78 11.37 -4.83
CA PRO A 118 4.14 11.58 -3.42
C PRO A 118 4.64 10.30 -2.72
N TYR A 119 4.33 9.13 -3.28
CA TYR A 119 4.65 7.82 -2.72
C TYR A 119 5.83 7.14 -3.41
N ILE A 120 6.46 7.81 -4.38
CA ILE A 120 7.69 7.33 -5.02
C ILE A 120 8.85 7.73 -4.12
N ALA A 121 9.44 6.73 -3.46
CA ALA A 121 10.55 6.91 -2.54
C ALA A 121 11.40 5.64 -2.46
N ALA A 122 12.58 5.73 -1.85
CA ALA A 122 13.43 4.58 -1.55
C ALA A 122 12.86 3.79 -0.36
N ARG A 123 11.73 3.13 -0.58
CA ARG A 123 10.98 2.31 0.40
C ARG A 123 10.57 0.98 -0.22
N ALA A 124 10.44 -0.07 0.57
CA ALA A 124 9.95 -1.39 0.17
C ALA A 124 8.58 -1.34 -0.53
N GLN A 125 7.77 -0.33 -0.21
CA GLN A 125 6.46 -0.06 -0.79
C GLN A 125 6.47 0.01 -2.33
N LEU A 126 7.52 0.59 -2.94
CA LEU A 126 7.61 0.73 -4.39
C LEU A 126 7.71 -0.63 -5.10
N VAL A 127 8.44 -1.58 -4.51
CA VAL A 127 8.50 -2.97 -5.01
C VAL A 127 7.14 -3.65 -4.86
N THR A 128 6.46 -3.42 -3.75
CA THR A 128 5.15 -4.02 -3.49
C THR A 128 4.09 -3.56 -4.49
N PHE A 129 4.12 -2.31 -4.92
CA PHE A 129 3.22 -1.78 -5.95
C PHE A 129 3.36 -2.55 -7.27
N ILE A 130 4.61 -2.85 -7.66
CA ILE A 130 4.91 -3.65 -8.85
C ILE A 130 4.34 -5.07 -8.68
N LEU A 131 4.55 -5.69 -7.53
CA LEU A 131 4.05 -7.04 -7.25
C LEU A 131 2.52 -7.12 -7.26
N PHE A 132 1.82 -6.11 -6.74
CA PHE A 132 0.37 -6.09 -6.71
C PHE A 132 -0.26 -5.93 -8.11
N ILE A 133 0.25 -5.06 -8.96
CA ILE A 133 -0.30 -4.93 -10.32
C ILE A 133 -0.09 -6.23 -11.14
N TRP A 134 1.04 -6.91 -10.97
CA TRP A 134 1.26 -8.20 -11.60
C TRP A 134 0.41 -9.31 -10.99
N THR A 135 0.11 -9.28 -9.69
CA THR A 135 -0.85 -10.21 -9.06
C THR A 135 -2.21 -10.12 -9.74
N VAL A 136 -2.74 -8.91 -9.92
CA VAL A 136 -4.01 -8.70 -10.64
C VAL A 136 -3.95 -9.27 -12.06
N TYR A 137 -2.83 -9.04 -12.78
CA TYR A 137 -2.64 -9.60 -14.12
C TYR A 137 -2.68 -11.14 -14.13
N PHE A 138 -1.98 -11.78 -13.21
CA PHE A 138 -1.92 -13.24 -13.16
C PHE A 138 -3.25 -13.85 -12.75
N ILE A 139 -3.98 -13.24 -11.81
CA ILE A 139 -5.35 -13.66 -11.46
C ILE A 139 -6.26 -13.57 -12.68
N GLU A 140 -6.30 -12.41 -13.36
CA GLU A 140 -7.14 -12.21 -14.56
C GLU A 140 -6.81 -13.23 -15.67
N LYS A 141 -5.52 -13.44 -15.94
CA LYS A 141 -5.09 -14.40 -16.97
C LYS A 141 -5.32 -15.86 -16.58
N PHE A 142 -5.24 -16.18 -15.30
CA PHE A 142 -5.64 -17.50 -14.84
C PHE A 142 -7.15 -17.72 -14.98
N LEU A 143 -7.95 -16.74 -14.57
CA LEU A 143 -9.41 -16.82 -14.71
C LEU A 143 -9.85 -16.91 -16.17
N GLU A 144 -9.15 -16.20 -17.10
CA GLU A 144 -9.44 -16.25 -18.54
C GLU A 144 -9.08 -17.60 -19.18
N SER A 145 -7.93 -18.19 -18.82
CA SER A 145 -7.35 -19.32 -19.57
C SER A 145 -7.32 -20.66 -18.83
N GLY A 146 -7.39 -20.65 -17.49
CA GLY A 146 -7.21 -21.84 -16.64
C GLY A 146 -5.78 -22.43 -16.65
N LYS A 147 -4.78 -21.73 -17.25
CA LYS A 147 -3.44 -22.28 -17.44
C LYS A 147 -2.58 -22.13 -16.18
N ILE A 148 -1.95 -23.23 -15.74
CA ILE A 148 -1.11 -23.30 -14.53
C ILE A 148 0.08 -22.33 -14.54
N LYS A 149 0.61 -21.96 -15.71
CA LYS A 149 1.70 -21.00 -15.82
C LYS A 149 1.40 -19.63 -15.21
N TYR A 150 0.12 -19.27 -15.05
CA TYR A 150 -0.31 -18.04 -14.39
C TYR A 150 -0.50 -18.21 -12.87
N VAL A 151 -0.55 -19.47 -12.39
CA VAL A 151 -0.63 -19.78 -10.96
C VAL A 151 0.73 -19.73 -10.30
N ILE A 152 1.80 -20.16 -11.00
CA ILE A 152 3.17 -20.18 -10.45
C ILE A 152 3.59 -18.83 -9.87
N PRO A 153 3.44 -17.68 -10.58
CA PRO A 153 3.76 -16.37 -10.01
C PRO A 153 2.92 -16.03 -8.78
N LEU A 154 1.66 -16.50 -8.71
CA LEU A 154 0.80 -16.27 -7.55
C LEU A 154 1.34 -16.97 -6.29
N PHE A 155 2.15 -18.02 -6.38
CA PHE A 155 2.85 -18.60 -5.22
C PHE A 155 4.15 -17.85 -4.89
N ILE A 156 4.86 -17.32 -5.89
CA ILE A 156 6.13 -16.64 -5.68
C ILE A 156 5.93 -15.25 -5.07
N ILE A 157 4.93 -14.49 -5.56
CA ILE A 157 4.70 -13.11 -5.14
C ILE A 157 4.48 -12.97 -3.62
N PRO A 158 3.62 -13.75 -2.95
CA PRO A 158 3.40 -13.59 -1.50
C PRO A 158 4.65 -13.97 -0.68
N ILE A 159 5.52 -14.87 -1.16
CA ILE A 159 6.82 -15.13 -0.53
C ILE A 159 7.71 -13.89 -0.60
N LEU A 160 7.77 -13.24 -1.77
CA LEU A 160 8.54 -12.01 -1.95
C LEU A 160 7.99 -10.89 -1.05
N ILE A 161 6.66 -10.74 -0.96
CA ILE A 161 6.04 -9.72 -0.09
C ILE A 161 6.33 -10.01 1.39
N ALA A 162 6.26 -11.26 1.85
CA ALA A 162 6.54 -11.64 3.23
C ALA A 162 7.98 -11.31 3.66
N ASN A 163 8.93 -11.28 2.71
CA ASN A 163 10.34 -11.01 2.99
C ASN A 163 10.75 -9.55 2.71
N LEU A 164 10.14 -8.91 1.69
CA LEU A 164 10.49 -7.54 1.31
C LEU A 164 9.63 -6.48 2.01
N HIS A 165 8.39 -6.81 2.41
CA HIS A 165 7.46 -5.86 3.02
C HIS A 165 6.31 -6.58 3.73
N VAL A 166 6.60 -7.20 4.87
CA VAL A 166 5.65 -8.08 5.58
C VAL A 166 4.36 -7.38 6.01
N ALA A 167 4.43 -6.09 6.34
CA ALA A 167 3.27 -5.29 6.77
C ALA A 167 2.08 -5.34 5.79
N VAL A 168 2.36 -5.50 4.51
CA VAL A 168 1.32 -5.54 3.45
C VAL A 168 1.05 -6.95 2.92
N TRP A 169 1.67 -7.98 3.50
CA TRP A 169 1.42 -9.36 3.09
C TRP A 169 -0.06 -9.77 3.16
N PRO A 170 -0.88 -9.38 4.18
CA PRO A 170 -2.30 -9.68 4.20
C PRO A 170 -3.09 -9.03 3.05
N PHE A 171 -2.64 -7.87 2.53
CA PHE A 171 -3.30 -7.21 1.41
C PHE A 171 -3.19 -7.99 0.10
N TYR A 172 -2.20 -8.88 -0.03
CA TYR A 172 -2.15 -9.82 -1.15
C TYR A 172 -3.43 -10.64 -1.27
N PHE A 173 -3.98 -11.12 -0.17
CA PHE A 173 -5.22 -11.92 -0.14
C PHE A 173 -6.47 -11.09 -0.44
N VAL A 174 -6.46 -9.81 -0.09
CA VAL A 174 -7.56 -8.89 -0.40
C VAL A 174 -7.80 -8.79 -1.91
N LEU A 175 -6.75 -8.95 -2.74
CA LEU A 175 -6.87 -8.92 -4.21
C LEU A 175 -7.68 -10.08 -4.79
N PHE A 176 -7.86 -11.18 -4.06
CA PHE A 176 -8.67 -12.33 -4.48
C PHE A 176 -10.15 -12.14 -4.17
N LEU A 177 -10.48 -11.38 -3.11
CA LEU A 177 -11.84 -11.29 -2.57
C LEU A 177 -12.88 -10.79 -3.57
N PRO A 178 -12.64 -9.80 -4.44
CA PRO A 178 -13.62 -9.36 -5.42
C PRO A 178 -14.05 -10.45 -6.40
N TYR A 179 -13.10 -11.27 -6.86
CA TYR A 179 -13.39 -12.38 -7.78
C TYR A 179 -14.16 -13.51 -7.06
N ILE A 180 -13.78 -13.80 -5.82
CA ILE A 180 -14.46 -14.79 -4.98
C ILE A 180 -15.87 -14.29 -4.64
N GLY A 181 -16.03 -13.02 -4.29
CA GLY A 181 -17.32 -12.40 -4.01
C GLY A 181 -18.28 -12.48 -5.21
N GLU A 182 -17.80 -12.14 -6.41
CA GLU A 182 -18.59 -12.30 -7.65
C GLU A 182 -19.03 -13.75 -7.85
N TYR A 183 -18.11 -14.71 -7.70
CA TYR A 183 -18.41 -16.13 -7.84
C TYR A 183 -19.42 -16.63 -6.80
N LEU A 184 -19.29 -16.22 -5.54
CA LEU A 184 -20.23 -16.60 -4.47
C LEU A 184 -21.64 -16.07 -4.72
N ILE A 185 -21.75 -14.79 -5.12
CA ILE A 185 -23.05 -14.19 -5.48
C ILE A 185 -23.68 -14.95 -6.65
N GLU A 186 -22.89 -15.30 -7.66
CA GLU A 186 -23.36 -16.11 -8.78
C GLU A 186 -23.85 -17.49 -8.32
N CYS A 187 -23.15 -18.13 -7.37
CA CYS A 187 -23.60 -19.38 -6.79
C CYS A 187 -24.92 -19.23 -6.01
N ILE A 188 -25.06 -18.15 -5.24
CA ILE A 188 -26.30 -17.84 -4.50
C ILE A 188 -27.46 -17.60 -5.48
N ILE A 189 -27.23 -16.81 -6.53
CA ILE A 189 -28.21 -16.55 -7.58
C ILE A 189 -28.64 -17.86 -8.24
N ASP A 190 -27.69 -18.74 -8.59
CA ASP A 190 -27.99 -20.05 -9.14
C ASP A 190 -28.85 -20.91 -8.21
N VAL A 191 -28.58 -20.88 -6.90
CA VAL A 191 -29.31 -21.65 -5.90
C VAL A 191 -30.70 -21.09 -5.66
N VAL A 192 -30.81 -19.76 -5.51
CA VAL A 192 -32.05 -19.06 -5.13
C VAL A 192 -32.98 -18.84 -6.34
N LEU A 193 -32.44 -18.19 -7.40
CA LEU A 193 -33.24 -17.77 -8.57
C LEU A 193 -33.46 -18.93 -9.55
N TYR A 194 -32.47 -19.79 -9.76
CA TYR A 194 -32.61 -20.97 -10.63
C TYR A 194 -33.15 -22.20 -9.91
N GLY A 195 -33.55 -22.06 -8.64
CA GLY A 195 -34.22 -23.09 -7.90
C GLY A 195 -33.49 -24.44 -7.89
N LYS A 196 -32.15 -24.46 -7.92
CA LYS A 196 -31.38 -25.71 -7.97
C LYS A 196 -31.62 -26.58 -6.76
N ILE A 197 -31.75 -25.99 -5.57
CA ILE A 197 -32.12 -26.71 -4.34
C ILE A 197 -33.54 -27.27 -4.50
N GLN A 198 -34.47 -26.44 -4.95
CA GLN A 198 -35.85 -26.85 -5.15
C GLN A 198 -35.95 -27.97 -6.19
N LYS A 199 -35.21 -27.86 -7.30
CA LYS A 199 -35.11 -28.92 -8.30
C LYS A 199 -34.54 -30.21 -7.70
N PHE A 200 -33.46 -30.15 -6.93
CA PHE A 200 -32.84 -31.30 -6.28
C PHE A 200 -33.79 -31.97 -5.29
N ILE A 201 -34.47 -31.19 -4.45
CA ILE A 201 -35.48 -31.71 -3.50
C ILE A 201 -36.63 -32.39 -4.25
N LEU A 202 -37.14 -31.76 -5.33
CA LEU A 202 -38.20 -32.33 -6.15
C LEU A 202 -37.75 -33.62 -6.86
N GLU A 203 -36.53 -33.69 -7.37
CA GLU A 203 -35.98 -34.91 -7.97
C GLU A 203 -35.81 -36.03 -6.95
N ILE A 204 -35.36 -35.76 -5.72
CA ILE A 204 -35.30 -36.74 -4.63
C ILE A 204 -36.71 -37.20 -4.29
N ARG A 205 -37.64 -36.25 -4.12
CA ARG A 205 -39.06 -36.58 -3.82
C ARG A 205 -39.68 -37.45 -4.89
N ILE A 206 -39.45 -37.15 -6.17
CA ILE A 206 -39.94 -37.98 -7.29
C ILE A 206 -39.32 -39.38 -7.25
N ARG A 207 -38.02 -39.52 -7.00
CA ARG A 207 -37.35 -40.83 -6.86
C ARG A 207 -37.90 -41.64 -5.70
N TYR A 208 -38.17 -41.00 -4.56
CA TYR A 208 -38.75 -41.62 -3.40
C TYR A 208 -40.18 -42.11 -3.69
N LEU A 209 -41.03 -41.24 -4.26
CA LEU A 209 -42.42 -41.58 -4.62
C LEU A 209 -42.49 -42.70 -5.65
N LYS A 210 -41.60 -42.76 -6.63
CA LYS A 210 -41.52 -43.87 -7.60
C LYS A 210 -41.15 -45.22 -6.97
N LYS A 211 -40.44 -45.22 -5.83
CA LYS A 211 -40.09 -46.45 -5.10
C LYS A 211 -41.12 -46.88 -4.05
N ALA A 212 -41.97 -45.96 -3.62
CA ALA A 212 -42.92 -46.17 -2.53
C ALA A 212 -44.21 -46.76 -3.03
N LYS A 213 -44.27 -48.10 -3.29
CA LYS A 213 -45.44 -48.83 -3.78
C LYS A 213 -46.64 -48.91 -2.82
N ASN A 214 -46.49 -48.56 -1.53
CA ASN A 214 -47.49 -48.77 -0.49
C ASN A 214 -48.10 -47.50 0.13
N LEU A 215 -47.87 -46.32 -0.44
CA LEU A 215 -48.39 -45.05 0.08
C LEU A 215 -49.77 -44.74 -0.56
N LYS A 216 -50.77 -44.40 0.24
CA LYS A 216 -52.06 -43.88 -0.27
C LYS A 216 -51.86 -42.63 -1.08
N ASN A 217 -52.43 -42.50 -2.27
CA ASN A 217 -52.36 -41.37 -3.20
C ASN A 217 -50.96 -41.11 -3.73
N VAL A 218 -50.19 -42.16 -4.03
CA VAL A 218 -48.78 -41.98 -4.59
C VAL A 218 -48.83 -41.33 -5.95
N ASP A 219 -49.77 -41.71 -6.81
CA ASP A 219 -49.84 -41.21 -8.18
C ASP A 219 -50.20 -39.72 -8.21
N ASP A 220 -51.09 -39.23 -7.38
CA ASP A 220 -51.42 -37.80 -7.28
C ASP A 220 -50.24 -36.98 -6.74
N LYS A 221 -49.53 -37.51 -5.74
CA LYS A 221 -48.35 -36.88 -5.18
C LYS A 221 -47.20 -36.84 -6.16
N LEU A 222 -47.05 -37.87 -6.98
CA LEU A 222 -46.05 -37.95 -8.03
C LEU A 222 -46.35 -36.97 -9.17
N ALA A 223 -47.62 -36.94 -9.63
CA ALA A 223 -48.09 -35.98 -10.65
C ALA A 223 -47.85 -34.54 -10.21
N LYS A 224 -48.21 -34.20 -8.96
CA LYS A 224 -47.95 -32.86 -8.41
C LYS A 224 -46.46 -32.52 -8.31
N ALA A 225 -45.60 -33.45 -7.89
CA ALA A 225 -44.17 -33.24 -7.83
C ALA A 225 -43.53 -33.05 -9.22
N MET A 226 -44.07 -33.74 -10.23
CA MET A 226 -43.62 -33.58 -11.63
C MET A 226 -44.07 -32.24 -12.21
N GLU A 227 -45.30 -31.79 -11.92
CA GLU A 227 -45.80 -30.46 -12.28
C GLU A 227 -44.98 -29.35 -11.65
N ASP A 228 -44.67 -29.46 -10.33
CA ASP A 228 -43.85 -28.52 -9.62
C ASP A 228 -42.42 -28.45 -10.20
N LEU A 229 -41.86 -29.57 -10.65
CA LEU A 229 -40.56 -29.61 -11.33
C LEU A 229 -40.61 -28.92 -12.70
N GLN A 230 -41.70 -29.11 -13.46
CA GLN A 230 -41.90 -28.43 -14.74
C GLN A 230 -42.05 -26.92 -14.57
N LYS A 231 -42.85 -26.45 -13.63
CA LYS A 231 -42.99 -25.02 -13.27
C LYS A 231 -41.67 -24.42 -12.83
N ASN A 232 -40.84 -25.14 -12.07
CA ASN A 232 -39.51 -24.70 -11.69
C ASN A 232 -38.60 -24.53 -12.91
N LYS A 233 -38.61 -25.48 -13.86
CA LYS A 233 -37.83 -25.39 -15.11
C LYS A 233 -38.24 -24.17 -15.96
N GLU A 234 -39.53 -23.89 -16.10
CA GLU A 234 -40.03 -22.73 -16.84
C GLU A 234 -39.61 -21.41 -16.18
N LYS A 235 -39.74 -21.32 -14.84
CA LYS A 235 -39.25 -20.16 -14.06
C LYS A 235 -37.76 -19.93 -14.26
N VAL A 236 -36.94 -20.97 -14.23
CA VAL A 236 -35.50 -20.92 -14.49
C VAL A 236 -35.18 -20.41 -15.88
N SER A 237 -35.90 -20.89 -16.90
CA SER A 237 -35.75 -20.45 -18.28
C SER A 237 -36.05 -18.95 -18.43
N MET A 238 -37.16 -18.48 -17.87
CA MET A 238 -37.54 -17.05 -17.89
C MET A 238 -36.52 -16.15 -17.19
N VAL A 239 -36.00 -16.58 -16.04
CA VAL A 239 -34.97 -15.83 -15.32
C VAL A 239 -33.66 -15.75 -16.13
N LYS A 240 -33.29 -16.86 -16.81
CA LYS A 240 -32.11 -16.90 -17.69
C LYS A 240 -32.23 -15.92 -18.86
N ILE A 241 -33.40 -15.93 -19.55
CA ILE A 241 -33.68 -15.00 -20.66
C ILE A 241 -33.61 -13.55 -20.18
N ARG A 242 -34.25 -13.21 -19.06
CA ARG A 242 -34.19 -11.87 -18.47
C ARG A 242 -32.76 -11.45 -18.15
N ARG A 243 -31.93 -12.35 -17.64
CA ARG A 243 -30.54 -12.08 -17.34
C ARG A 243 -29.73 -11.79 -18.61
N GLU A 244 -29.89 -12.58 -19.67
CA GLU A 244 -29.24 -12.36 -20.96
C GLU A 244 -29.66 -11.02 -21.58
N GLN A 245 -30.94 -10.65 -21.47
CA GLN A 245 -31.42 -9.34 -21.89
C GLN A 245 -30.82 -8.20 -21.07
N ASN A 246 -30.74 -8.35 -19.74
CA ASN A 246 -30.14 -7.36 -18.85
C ASN A 246 -28.64 -7.15 -19.10
N GLN A 247 -27.91 -8.18 -19.52
CA GLN A 247 -26.51 -8.05 -19.88
C GLN A 247 -26.29 -7.22 -21.15
N LYS A 248 -27.29 -7.11 -22.03
CA LYS A 248 -27.26 -6.29 -23.25
C LYS A 248 -27.53 -4.81 -22.98
N ASN A 249 -28.14 -4.46 -21.86
CA ASN A 249 -28.50 -3.08 -21.53
C ASN A 249 -27.28 -2.30 -20.99
N ALA A 250 -27.18 -1.01 -21.29
CA ALA A 250 -26.24 -0.10 -20.68
C ALA A 250 -26.49 0.03 -19.16
N TYR A 251 -25.49 0.46 -18.40
CA TYR A 251 -25.52 0.68 -16.94
C TYR A 251 -25.84 -0.56 -16.08
N LYS A 252 -25.80 -1.75 -16.66
CA LYS A 252 -26.01 -2.98 -15.90
C LYS A 252 -24.71 -3.59 -15.42
N ILE A 253 -24.73 -4.14 -14.21
CA ILE A 253 -23.61 -4.89 -13.64
C ILE A 253 -23.52 -6.23 -14.38
N GLN A 254 -22.35 -6.54 -14.92
CA GLN A 254 -22.07 -7.85 -15.51
C GLN A 254 -21.58 -8.80 -14.42
N MET A 255 -22.20 -9.97 -14.38
CA MET A 255 -21.79 -11.06 -13.49
C MET A 255 -21.41 -12.27 -14.34
N VAL A 256 -20.23 -12.82 -14.10
CA VAL A 256 -19.71 -13.97 -14.84
C VAL A 256 -19.34 -15.09 -13.86
N LYS A 257 -20.03 -16.21 -13.97
CA LYS A 257 -19.69 -17.40 -13.20
C LYS A 257 -18.46 -18.09 -13.80
N ASN A 258 -17.30 -17.75 -13.28
CA ASN A 258 -16.05 -18.36 -13.72
C ASN A 258 -15.71 -19.59 -12.89
N LYS A 259 -15.61 -20.76 -13.54
CA LYS A 259 -15.32 -22.05 -12.87
C LYS A 259 -13.90 -22.09 -12.28
N ASN A 260 -12.96 -21.32 -12.83
CA ASN A 260 -11.58 -21.28 -12.38
C ASN A 260 -11.43 -20.61 -11.01
N VAL A 261 -12.43 -19.85 -10.54
CA VAL A 261 -12.41 -19.24 -9.20
C VAL A 261 -12.31 -20.28 -8.09
N LYS A 262 -12.85 -21.49 -8.27
CA LYS A 262 -12.68 -22.59 -7.29
C LYS A 262 -11.19 -22.92 -7.07
N PHE A 263 -10.43 -23.00 -8.15
CA PHE A 263 -8.98 -23.23 -8.09
C PHE A 263 -8.25 -22.00 -7.55
N LEU A 264 -8.74 -20.79 -7.85
CA LEU A 264 -8.20 -19.56 -7.29
C LEU A 264 -8.36 -19.51 -5.77
N ILE A 265 -9.49 -19.98 -5.22
CA ILE A 265 -9.70 -20.13 -3.78
C ILE A 265 -8.67 -21.12 -3.18
N LEU A 266 -8.45 -22.26 -3.85
CA LEU A 266 -7.43 -23.22 -3.40
C LEU A 266 -6.03 -22.61 -3.41
N VAL A 267 -5.66 -21.87 -4.47
CA VAL A 267 -4.40 -21.13 -4.55
C VAL A 267 -4.27 -20.15 -3.38
N MET A 268 -5.32 -19.36 -3.11
CA MET A 268 -5.33 -18.40 -2.01
C MET A 268 -5.08 -19.09 -0.65
N ILE A 269 -5.76 -20.24 -0.39
CA ILE A 269 -5.60 -21.02 0.85
C ILE A 269 -4.15 -21.52 0.98
N ILE A 270 -3.58 -22.08 -0.09
CA ILE A 270 -2.20 -22.55 -0.06
C ILE A 270 -1.21 -21.38 0.16
N CYS A 271 -1.48 -20.22 -0.44
CA CYS A 271 -0.65 -19.03 -0.26
C CYS A 271 -0.61 -18.52 1.20
N ILE A 272 -1.59 -18.87 2.05
CA ILE A 272 -1.53 -18.54 3.49
C ILE A 272 -0.27 -19.12 4.14
N PHE A 273 0.17 -20.30 3.72
CA PHE A 273 1.38 -20.93 4.25
C PHE A 273 2.69 -20.27 3.78
N THR A 274 2.64 -19.37 2.79
CA THR A 274 3.84 -18.63 2.35
C THR A 274 4.38 -17.67 3.42
N GLY A 275 3.54 -17.25 4.36
CA GLY A 275 3.97 -16.47 5.53
C GLY A 275 4.93 -17.23 6.46
N LEU A 276 5.04 -18.55 6.35
CA LEU A 276 6.02 -19.37 7.09
C LEU A 276 7.41 -19.36 6.41
N LEU A 277 7.50 -18.85 5.17
CA LEU A 277 8.75 -18.83 4.39
C LEU A 277 9.50 -17.50 4.57
N THR A 278 9.64 -17.08 5.83
CA THR A 278 10.36 -15.88 6.25
C THR A 278 11.05 -16.14 7.60
N PRO A 279 12.17 -15.48 7.92
CA PRO A 279 12.80 -15.59 9.24
C PRO A 279 12.02 -14.81 10.34
N LEU A 280 10.92 -14.15 10.01
CA LEU A 280 10.19 -13.25 10.91
C LEU A 280 9.16 -13.97 11.81
N GLY A 281 9.13 -15.31 11.84
CA GLY A 281 8.20 -16.09 12.68
C GLY A 281 6.74 -15.83 12.32
N ASP A 282 5.93 -15.43 13.29
CA ASP A 282 4.49 -15.16 13.16
C ASP A 282 4.15 -13.76 12.65
N THR A 283 5.15 -12.91 12.43
CA THR A 283 4.97 -11.50 12.01
C THR A 283 4.06 -11.34 10.78
N PRO A 284 4.10 -12.15 9.70
CA PRO A 284 3.18 -12.01 8.58
C PRO A 284 1.70 -12.08 8.98
N TYR A 285 1.38 -12.83 10.02
CA TYR A 285 0.01 -13.06 10.48
C TYR A 285 -0.44 -12.06 11.54
N THR A 286 0.46 -11.53 12.33
CA THR A 286 0.17 -10.71 13.53
C THR A 286 0.39 -9.22 13.30
N TYR A 287 1.30 -8.84 12.39
CA TYR A 287 1.74 -7.45 12.21
C TYR A 287 0.58 -6.49 11.91
N LEU A 288 -0.24 -6.81 10.90
CA LEU A 288 -1.36 -5.94 10.53
C LEU A 288 -2.37 -5.79 11.67
N TYR A 289 -2.66 -6.88 12.39
CA TYR A 289 -3.57 -6.85 13.54
C TYR A 289 -3.03 -5.93 14.64
N LYS A 290 -1.75 -6.07 15.02
CA LYS A 290 -1.10 -5.22 16.02
C LYS A 290 -1.13 -3.74 15.59
N THR A 291 -0.81 -3.44 14.33
CA THR A 291 -0.86 -2.08 13.80
C THR A 291 -2.27 -1.48 13.85
N MET A 292 -3.32 -2.27 13.58
CA MET A 292 -4.71 -1.78 13.56
C MET A 292 -5.28 -1.49 14.96
N ILE A 293 -4.84 -2.22 16.00
CA ILE A 293 -5.30 -1.98 17.38
C ILE A 293 -4.49 -0.88 18.07
N GLY A 294 -3.27 -0.61 17.59
CA GLY A 294 -2.35 0.36 18.15
C GLY A 294 -2.72 1.82 17.87
N ASN A 295 -2.04 2.72 18.56
CA ASN A 295 -2.24 4.17 18.46
C ASN A 295 -1.44 4.82 17.32
N THR A 296 -0.47 4.14 16.71
CA THR A 296 0.40 4.67 15.66
C THR A 296 -0.40 5.14 14.44
N VAL A 297 -1.40 4.35 14.01
CA VAL A 297 -2.25 4.66 12.85
C VAL A 297 -3.01 5.98 13.01
N LYS A 298 -3.41 6.34 14.23
CA LYS A 298 -4.21 7.55 14.49
C LYS A 298 -3.38 8.84 14.54
N ASN A 299 -2.06 8.73 14.73
CA ASN A 299 -1.17 9.85 14.97
C ASN A 299 -0.17 10.11 13.84
N ILE A 300 -0.12 9.25 12.82
CA ILE A 300 0.73 9.45 11.64
C ILE A 300 -0.11 10.04 10.50
N ASN A 301 0.31 11.19 9.97
CA ASN A 301 -0.43 11.94 8.96
C ASN A 301 -0.82 11.13 7.71
N GLU A 302 0.05 10.20 7.27
CA GLU A 302 -0.22 9.33 6.11
C GLU A 302 -1.40 8.36 6.35
N HIS A 303 -1.71 8.05 7.60
CA HIS A 303 -2.78 7.13 7.99
C HIS A 303 -4.11 7.83 8.29
N LEU A 304 -4.10 9.15 8.40
CA LEU A 304 -5.34 9.90 8.62
C LEU A 304 -6.31 9.75 7.45
N PRO A 305 -7.62 9.88 7.70
CA PRO A 305 -8.63 9.84 6.65
C PRO A 305 -8.37 10.85 5.54
N LEU A 306 -8.65 10.45 4.29
CA LEU A 306 -8.59 11.34 3.15
C LEU A 306 -9.73 12.36 3.24
N THR A 307 -9.40 13.65 3.06
CA THR A 307 -10.38 14.74 3.03
C THR A 307 -10.34 15.47 1.69
N LEU A 308 -11.40 16.23 1.38
CA LEU A 308 -11.47 17.06 0.16
C LEU A 308 -10.33 18.08 0.09
N ILE A 309 -9.84 18.55 1.23
CA ILE A 309 -8.83 19.60 1.31
C ILE A 309 -7.44 19.05 0.97
N ASN A 310 -7.13 17.83 1.41
CA ASN A 310 -5.78 17.27 1.31
C ASN A 310 -5.55 16.34 0.12
N SER A 311 -6.55 16.14 -0.77
CA SER A 311 -6.43 15.22 -1.90
C SER A 311 -7.44 15.49 -3.02
N GLN A 312 -7.33 16.65 -3.64
CA GLN A 312 -8.21 17.06 -4.74
C GLN A 312 -8.11 16.11 -5.94
N GLU A 313 -6.91 15.62 -6.26
CA GLU A 313 -6.66 14.71 -7.38
C GLU A 313 -7.43 13.38 -7.23
N ALA A 314 -7.43 12.79 -6.04
CA ALA A 314 -8.17 11.54 -5.78
C ALA A 314 -9.67 11.72 -5.97
N ILE A 315 -10.20 12.85 -5.54
CA ILE A 315 -11.62 13.18 -5.68
C ILE A 315 -11.98 13.43 -7.14
N CYS A 316 -11.15 14.15 -7.89
CA CYS A 316 -11.35 14.32 -9.34
C CYS A 316 -11.38 12.97 -10.07
N ILE A 317 -10.49 12.04 -9.72
CA ILE A 317 -10.46 10.69 -10.29
C ILE A 317 -11.73 9.92 -9.93
N LEU A 318 -12.19 10.00 -8.67
CA LEU A 318 -13.42 9.35 -8.24
C LEU A 318 -14.64 9.92 -8.96
N ILE A 319 -14.73 11.25 -9.09
CA ILE A 319 -15.78 11.92 -9.86
C ILE A 319 -15.75 11.46 -11.32
N LEU A 320 -14.57 11.34 -11.93
CA LEU A 320 -14.41 10.82 -13.28
C LEU A 320 -14.94 9.39 -13.42
N PHE A 321 -14.60 8.50 -12.46
CA PHE A 321 -15.16 7.15 -12.41
C PHE A 321 -16.67 7.15 -12.34
N LEU A 322 -17.25 7.93 -11.43
CA LEU A 322 -18.70 8.04 -11.27
C LEU A 322 -19.37 8.62 -12.54
N ALA A 323 -18.78 9.65 -13.12
CA ALA A 323 -19.29 10.25 -14.36
C ALA A 323 -19.30 9.24 -15.52
N ILE A 324 -18.22 8.46 -15.68
CA ILE A 324 -18.16 7.39 -16.70
C ILE A 324 -19.27 6.35 -16.45
N LEU A 325 -19.46 5.92 -15.21
CA LEU A 325 -20.48 4.92 -14.87
C LEU A 325 -21.91 5.44 -15.04
N MET A 326 -22.16 6.71 -14.71
CA MET A 326 -23.50 7.30 -14.73
C MET A 326 -23.93 7.77 -16.11
N PHE A 327 -23.03 8.41 -16.86
CA PHE A 327 -23.40 9.12 -18.09
C PHE A 327 -23.01 8.40 -19.38
N LEU A 328 -22.13 7.40 -19.33
CA LEU A 328 -21.70 6.67 -20.51
C LEU A 328 -22.30 5.26 -20.56
N LYS A 329 -22.52 4.74 -21.78
CA LYS A 329 -23.02 3.37 -22.03
C LYS A 329 -21.92 2.34 -21.72
N THR A 330 -21.60 2.17 -20.44
CA THR A 330 -20.60 1.21 -19.97
C THR A 330 -21.22 0.13 -19.10
N LYS A 331 -20.58 -1.03 -19.09
CA LYS A 331 -20.93 -2.17 -18.22
C LYS A 331 -19.76 -2.43 -17.29
N ILE A 332 -20.03 -2.52 -15.99
CA ILE A 332 -19.01 -2.85 -14.99
C ILE A 332 -19.15 -4.30 -14.57
N ARG A 333 -18.06 -5.04 -14.46
CA ARG A 333 -18.05 -6.36 -13.84
C ARG A 333 -18.30 -6.22 -12.34
N LEU A 334 -18.98 -7.19 -11.74
CA LEU A 334 -19.25 -7.15 -10.29
C LEU A 334 -17.94 -7.18 -9.48
N SER A 335 -16.93 -7.95 -9.92
CA SER A 335 -15.60 -7.92 -9.31
C SER A 335 -14.92 -6.56 -9.39
N ASP A 336 -15.03 -5.85 -10.54
CA ASP A 336 -14.50 -4.48 -10.67
C ASP A 336 -15.23 -3.50 -9.75
N LEU A 337 -16.56 -3.66 -9.58
CA LEU A 337 -17.35 -2.85 -8.66
C LEU A 337 -16.93 -3.08 -7.20
N PHE A 338 -16.65 -4.32 -6.80
CA PHE A 338 -16.14 -4.64 -5.48
C PHE A 338 -14.75 -4.04 -5.26
N PHE A 339 -13.86 -4.08 -6.26
CA PHE A 339 -12.58 -3.39 -6.16
C PHE A 339 -12.76 -1.89 -5.95
N VAL A 340 -13.54 -1.24 -6.82
CA VAL A 340 -13.77 0.22 -6.70
C VAL A 340 -14.36 0.57 -5.35
N GLY A 341 -15.42 -0.13 -4.91
CA GLY A 341 -16.07 0.13 -3.62
C GLY A 341 -15.14 -0.10 -2.43
N GLY A 342 -14.44 -1.25 -2.39
CA GLY A 342 -13.51 -1.58 -1.30
C GLY A 342 -12.30 -0.66 -1.26
N LEU A 343 -11.72 -0.33 -2.41
CA LEU A 343 -10.57 0.58 -2.49
C LEU A 343 -10.95 2.03 -2.20
N CYS A 344 -12.15 2.48 -2.58
CA CYS A 344 -12.68 3.79 -2.15
C CYS A 344 -12.84 3.84 -0.63
N TYR A 345 -13.42 2.81 -0.02
CA TYR A 345 -13.55 2.74 1.43
C TYR A 345 -12.18 2.83 2.12
N LEU A 346 -11.21 2.03 1.67
CA LEU A 346 -9.84 2.05 2.21
C LEU A 346 -9.17 3.42 2.03
N MET A 347 -9.32 4.05 0.86
CA MET A 347 -8.76 5.36 0.56
C MET A 347 -9.33 6.45 1.47
N PHE A 348 -10.63 6.44 1.73
CA PHE A 348 -11.24 7.39 2.66
C PHE A 348 -10.93 7.09 4.13
N SER A 349 -10.64 5.83 4.46
CA SER A 349 -10.21 5.44 5.81
C SER A 349 -8.75 5.81 6.10
N SER A 350 -7.88 5.84 5.08
CA SER A 350 -6.46 6.20 5.21
C SER A 350 -5.93 6.77 3.90
N ALA A 351 -5.42 7.99 3.94
CA ALA A 351 -4.91 8.71 2.77
C ALA A 351 -3.83 7.92 2.00
N ARG A 352 -3.01 7.14 2.70
CA ARG A 352 -1.99 6.27 2.10
C ARG A 352 -2.58 5.24 1.13
N GLN A 353 -3.82 4.80 1.33
CA GLN A 353 -4.48 3.79 0.49
C GLN A 353 -4.91 4.31 -0.90
N ILE A 354 -4.75 5.61 -1.17
CA ILE A 354 -4.87 6.15 -2.54
C ILE A 354 -3.93 5.42 -3.51
N THR A 355 -2.81 4.91 -3.02
CA THR A 355 -1.84 4.16 -3.81
C THR A 355 -2.44 2.87 -4.38
N MET A 356 -3.15 2.10 -3.56
CA MET A 356 -3.83 0.88 -3.98
C MET A 356 -4.99 1.18 -4.93
N PHE A 357 -5.75 2.26 -4.64
CA PHE A 357 -6.80 2.74 -5.54
C PHE A 357 -6.22 3.15 -6.91
N ALA A 358 -5.11 3.88 -6.95
CA ALA A 358 -4.46 4.28 -8.19
C ALA A 358 -3.95 3.08 -9.00
N ILE A 359 -3.29 2.11 -8.36
CA ILE A 359 -2.70 0.94 -9.02
C ILE A 359 -3.78 0.04 -9.63
N ILE A 360 -4.75 -0.38 -8.84
CA ILE A 360 -5.80 -1.32 -9.28
C ILE A 360 -6.84 -0.58 -10.11
N GLY A 361 -7.19 0.64 -9.72
CA GLY A 361 -8.09 1.51 -10.47
C GLY A 361 -7.63 1.79 -11.89
N THR A 362 -6.32 1.80 -12.14
CA THR A 362 -5.73 1.90 -13.49
C THR A 362 -6.25 0.82 -14.42
N VAL A 363 -6.34 -0.44 -13.96
CA VAL A 363 -6.86 -1.56 -14.76
C VAL A 363 -8.35 -1.36 -15.05
N ILE A 364 -9.12 -1.01 -14.03
CA ILE A 364 -10.57 -0.86 -14.13
C ILE A 364 -10.93 0.34 -15.02
N LEU A 365 -10.28 1.47 -14.79
CA LEU A 365 -10.49 2.70 -15.57
C LEU A 365 -10.16 2.47 -17.04
N THR A 366 -9.01 1.86 -17.34
CA THR A 366 -8.62 1.53 -18.72
C THR A 366 -9.66 0.62 -19.39
N ARG A 367 -10.20 -0.36 -18.65
CA ARG A 367 -11.25 -1.27 -19.14
C ARG A 367 -12.55 -0.51 -19.45
N LEU A 368 -13.01 0.32 -18.53
CA LEU A 368 -14.23 1.11 -18.71
C LEU A 368 -14.11 2.09 -19.88
N ILE A 369 -13.02 2.84 -19.96
CA ILE A 369 -12.79 3.77 -21.09
C ILE A 369 -12.71 3.00 -22.41
N THR A 370 -11.97 1.88 -22.45
CA THR A 370 -11.87 1.07 -23.69
C THR A 370 -13.22 0.53 -24.11
N GLN A 371 -14.06 0.10 -23.17
CA GLN A 371 -15.42 -0.36 -23.45
C GLN A 371 -16.30 0.78 -23.97
N THR A 372 -16.21 1.96 -23.37
CA THR A 372 -16.93 3.16 -23.84
C THR A 372 -16.57 3.48 -25.30
N PHE A 373 -15.28 3.50 -25.63
CA PHE A 373 -14.85 3.76 -27.01
C PHE A 373 -15.41 2.74 -28.00
N LYS A 374 -15.46 1.46 -27.62
CA LYS A 374 -16.09 0.42 -28.45
C LYS A 374 -17.60 0.63 -28.65
N GLU A 375 -18.33 1.04 -27.61
CA GLU A 375 -19.77 1.33 -27.72
C GLU A 375 -20.07 2.54 -28.62
N TYR A 376 -19.15 3.51 -28.70
CA TYR A 376 -19.22 4.64 -29.63
C TYR A 376 -18.54 4.36 -30.98
N MET A 377 -18.30 3.07 -31.31
CA MET A 377 -17.69 2.64 -32.60
C MET A 377 -16.29 3.22 -32.86
N ILE A 378 -15.57 3.60 -31.80
CA ILE A 378 -14.18 4.02 -31.92
C ILE A 378 -13.29 2.78 -31.69
N ASP A 379 -12.77 2.24 -32.80
CA ASP A 379 -11.89 1.10 -32.78
C ASP A 379 -10.50 1.49 -32.15
N PRO A 380 -9.93 0.67 -31.25
CA PRO A 380 -8.58 0.87 -30.71
C PRO A 380 -7.50 1.04 -31.79
N ASP A 381 -7.61 0.36 -32.94
CA ASP A 381 -6.68 0.49 -34.06
C ASP A 381 -6.82 1.82 -34.80
N LYS A 382 -8.04 2.32 -34.96
CA LYS A 382 -8.30 3.67 -35.47
C LYS A 382 -7.70 4.75 -34.56
N LEU A 383 -7.92 4.62 -33.24
CA LEU A 383 -7.35 5.52 -32.25
C LEU A 383 -5.82 5.49 -32.26
N LEU A 384 -5.23 4.31 -32.37
CA LEU A 384 -3.79 4.15 -32.47
C LEU A 384 -3.24 4.84 -33.73
N LYS A 385 -3.87 4.63 -34.91
CA LYS A 385 -3.48 5.28 -36.17
C LYS A 385 -3.55 6.81 -36.05
N MET A 386 -4.60 7.35 -35.44
CA MET A 386 -4.75 8.79 -35.23
C MET A 386 -3.61 9.35 -34.34
N VAL A 387 -3.31 8.70 -33.23
CA VAL A 387 -2.28 9.14 -32.30
C VAL A 387 -0.86 8.96 -32.85
N THR A 388 -0.65 8.00 -33.76
CA THR A 388 0.64 7.76 -34.42
C THR A 388 0.86 8.61 -35.67
N THR A 389 -0.05 9.52 -36.04
CA THR A 389 0.24 10.53 -37.07
C THR A 389 1.42 11.41 -36.64
N PRO A 390 2.32 11.82 -37.52
CA PRO A 390 3.54 12.57 -37.17
C PRO A 390 3.25 13.80 -36.30
N VAL A 391 2.24 14.57 -36.64
CA VAL A 391 1.86 15.80 -35.92
C VAL A 391 1.44 15.51 -34.47
N VAL A 392 0.53 14.54 -34.28
CA VAL A 392 0.03 14.18 -32.93
C VAL A 392 1.13 13.51 -32.11
N THR A 393 1.96 12.68 -32.73
CA THR A 393 3.11 12.05 -32.05
C THR A 393 4.10 13.09 -31.55
N VAL A 394 4.47 14.08 -32.38
CA VAL A 394 5.38 15.17 -31.98
C VAL A 394 4.76 15.99 -30.86
N PHE A 395 3.46 16.34 -30.98
CA PHE A 395 2.76 17.05 -29.89
C PHE A 395 2.79 16.27 -28.57
N LEU A 396 2.51 14.97 -28.59
CA LEU A 396 2.56 14.12 -27.39
C LEU A 396 3.98 14.05 -26.78
N ILE A 397 5.00 13.91 -27.62
CA ILE A 397 6.40 13.91 -27.16
C ILE A 397 6.70 15.24 -26.46
N VAL A 398 6.43 16.36 -27.15
CA VAL A 398 6.69 17.71 -26.59
C VAL A 398 5.92 17.92 -25.30
N PHE A 399 4.65 17.49 -25.23
CA PHE A 399 3.80 17.63 -24.06
C PHE A 399 4.35 16.84 -22.86
N ILE A 400 4.70 15.55 -23.05
CA ILE A 400 5.26 14.71 -21.96
C ILE A 400 6.63 15.22 -21.53
N VAL A 401 7.50 15.61 -22.47
CA VAL A 401 8.80 16.19 -22.15
C VAL A 401 8.64 17.51 -21.41
N PHE A 402 7.70 18.36 -21.80
CA PHE A 402 7.41 19.62 -21.10
C PHE A 402 6.94 19.38 -19.66
N ILE A 403 5.97 18.47 -19.46
CA ILE A 403 5.51 18.12 -18.09
C ILE A 403 6.68 17.55 -17.27
N SER A 404 7.45 16.63 -17.84
CA SER A 404 8.60 16.03 -17.17
C SER A 404 9.65 17.08 -16.79
N TYR A 405 9.94 18.02 -17.67
CA TYR A 405 10.82 19.14 -17.40
C TYR A 405 10.33 20.00 -16.23
N LYS A 406 9.03 20.34 -16.22
CA LYS A 406 8.40 21.06 -15.09
C LYS A 406 8.52 20.32 -13.75
N GLN A 407 8.47 18.98 -13.75
CA GLN A 407 8.67 18.16 -12.55
C GLN A 407 10.16 18.11 -12.12
N ALA A 408 11.10 18.22 -13.05
CA ALA A 408 12.52 18.13 -12.79
C ALA A 408 13.13 19.46 -12.30
N ILE A 409 12.61 20.62 -12.75
CA ILE A 409 13.14 21.95 -12.39
C ILE A 409 13.32 22.15 -10.87
N PRO A 410 12.30 21.89 -10.01
CA PRO A 410 12.42 22.11 -8.57
C PRO A 410 13.54 21.28 -7.92
N LYS A 411 13.98 20.21 -8.59
CA LYS A 411 14.97 19.25 -8.07
C LYS A 411 16.40 19.57 -8.49
N LYS A 412 16.62 20.57 -9.36
CA LYS A 412 17.95 20.90 -9.92
C LYS A 412 19.02 21.14 -8.85
N ASN A 413 18.64 21.76 -7.72
CA ASN A 413 19.54 22.08 -6.62
C ASN A 413 19.32 21.17 -5.39
N SER A 414 18.52 20.11 -5.52
CA SER A 414 18.26 19.19 -4.40
C SER A 414 19.50 18.37 -4.08
N LYS A 415 19.79 18.23 -2.79
CA LYS A 415 20.84 17.36 -2.26
C LYS A 415 20.21 16.03 -1.80
N PHE A 416 21.01 14.97 -1.74
CA PHE A 416 20.56 13.67 -1.20
C PHE A 416 20.14 13.79 0.26
N VAL A 417 20.85 14.61 1.04
CA VAL A 417 20.53 14.94 2.43
C VAL A 417 20.14 16.43 2.49
N ASN A 418 18.97 16.72 3.02
CA ASN A 418 18.47 18.07 3.19
C ASN A 418 18.82 18.58 4.60
N ASN A 419 19.70 19.56 4.71
CA ASN A 419 20.14 20.11 5.99
C ASN A 419 19.04 20.85 6.77
N SER A 420 17.98 21.32 6.09
CA SER A 420 16.84 21.94 6.79
C SER A 420 15.91 20.91 7.47
N SER A 421 15.94 19.67 6.97
CA SER A 421 15.11 18.59 7.52
C SER A 421 15.89 17.66 8.44
N TYR A 422 17.20 17.55 8.25
CA TYR A 422 18.07 16.63 8.98
C TYR A 422 19.22 17.35 9.67
N PRO A 423 19.53 17.02 10.94
CA PRO A 423 20.50 17.72 11.77
C PRO A 423 21.95 17.33 11.42
N VAL A 424 22.40 17.63 10.19
CA VAL A 424 23.73 17.20 9.71
C VAL A 424 24.83 17.75 10.59
N GLN A 425 24.90 19.08 10.74
CA GLN A 425 25.95 19.75 11.50
C GLN A 425 25.80 19.53 13.02
N ALA A 426 24.54 19.46 13.51
CA ALA A 426 24.27 19.14 14.91
C ALA A 426 24.73 17.71 15.25
N CYS A 427 24.57 16.73 14.36
CA CYS A 427 25.13 15.38 14.54
C CYS A 427 26.66 15.40 14.55
N ASP A 428 27.31 16.19 13.70
CA ASP A 428 28.77 16.36 13.73
C ASP A 428 29.24 16.93 15.07
N TYR A 429 28.52 17.92 15.61
CA TYR A 429 28.80 18.47 16.93
C TYR A 429 28.66 17.40 18.03
N ILE A 430 27.54 16.62 18.01
CA ILE A 430 27.29 15.56 19.00
C ILE A 430 28.43 14.53 19.01
N LEU A 431 28.81 14.03 17.83
CA LEU A 431 29.84 13.00 17.69
C LEU A 431 31.22 13.44 18.16
N ASN A 432 31.52 14.75 18.07
CA ASN A 432 32.83 15.31 18.44
C ASN A 432 32.91 15.80 19.90
N ASN A 433 31.76 16.09 20.55
CA ASN A 433 31.75 16.82 21.82
C ASN A 433 30.98 16.15 22.95
N ILE A 434 30.15 15.11 22.68
CA ILE A 434 29.26 14.50 23.67
C ILE A 434 29.58 13.01 23.80
N ASP A 435 29.71 12.52 25.03
CA ASP A 435 29.90 11.10 25.35
C ASP A 435 28.57 10.35 25.14
N LEU A 436 28.47 9.60 24.03
CA LEU A 436 27.27 8.85 23.66
C LEU A 436 26.91 7.75 24.66
N GLY A 437 27.89 7.24 25.43
CA GLY A 437 27.65 6.19 26.42
C GLY A 437 26.86 6.66 27.64
N LYS A 438 26.86 7.98 27.88
CA LYS A 438 26.17 8.62 29.02
C LYS A 438 24.98 9.49 28.57
N ALA A 439 24.91 9.81 27.29
CA ALA A 439 23.90 10.72 26.77
C ALA A 439 22.61 9.98 26.43
N ARG A 440 21.49 10.47 26.98
CA ARG A 440 20.14 10.09 26.60
C ARG A 440 19.50 11.28 25.88
N PHE A 441 19.47 11.22 24.54
CA PHE A 441 18.92 12.29 23.72
C PHE A 441 17.39 12.19 23.65
N TYR A 442 16.70 13.32 23.85
CA TYR A 442 15.36 13.52 23.31
C TYR A 442 15.50 14.13 21.91
N ASN A 443 14.87 13.50 20.92
CA ASN A 443 14.84 13.95 19.54
C ASN A 443 13.43 13.79 18.94
N GLU A 444 13.16 14.46 17.83
CA GLU A 444 11.87 14.32 17.16
C GLU A 444 11.87 13.21 16.11
N TYR A 445 10.67 12.66 15.87
CA TYR A 445 10.39 11.56 14.95
C TYR A 445 10.92 11.78 13.53
N ASN A 446 10.77 13.01 13.01
CA ASN A 446 11.02 13.33 11.61
C ASN A 446 12.51 13.27 11.19
N TYR A 447 13.45 13.28 12.14
CA TYR A 447 14.88 13.17 11.86
C TYR A 447 15.61 12.13 12.72
N GLY A 448 14.89 11.42 13.58
CA GLY A 448 15.50 10.40 14.44
C GLY A 448 16.22 9.32 13.65
N SER A 449 15.67 8.89 12.51
CA SER A 449 16.35 7.90 11.65
C SER A 449 17.66 8.43 11.05
N TYR A 450 17.80 9.74 10.83
CA TYR A 450 19.05 10.31 10.40
C TYR A 450 20.10 10.28 11.52
N MET A 451 19.71 10.60 12.77
CA MET A 451 20.61 10.49 13.93
C MET A 451 21.06 9.03 14.14
N LEU A 452 20.14 8.09 14.07
CA LEU A 452 20.40 6.65 14.12
C LEU A 452 21.40 6.22 13.03
N PHE A 453 21.20 6.67 11.80
CA PHE A 453 22.13 6.44 10.67
C PHE A 453 23.54 6.95 10.97
N ARG A 454 23.67 8.11 11.65
CA ARG A 454 24.93 8.68 12.09
C ARG A 454 25.54 7.95 13.30
N GLY A 455 24.87 6.94 13.85
CA GLY A 455 25.34 6.17 15.00
C GLY A 455 25.05 6.82 16.35
N ILE A 456 24.11 7.77 16.42
CA ILE A 456 23.69 8.43 17.65
C ILE A 456 22.44 7.70 18.19
N PRO A 457 22.44 7.14 19.41
CA PRO A 457 21.26 6.52 20.01
C PRO A 457 20.12 7.51 20.17
N VAL A 458 18.89 7.08 19.84
CA VAL A 458 17.72 7.97 19.72
C VAL A 458 16.64 7.64 20.75
N PHE A 459 15.82 8.64 21.10
CA PHE A 459 14.57 8.47 21.81
C PHE A 459 13.50 7.82 20.91
N ILE A 460 13.39 8.36 19.69
CA ILE A 460 12.40 7.91 18.70
C ILE A 460 12.95 8.09 17.28
N ASP A 461 12.49 7.25 16.37
CA ASP A 461 12.75 7.35 14.93
C ASP A 461 11.51 6.93 14.12
N SER A 462 11.59 6.90 12.79
CA SER A 462 10.43 6.62 11.94
C SER A 462 9.92 5.17 11.98
N ARG A 463 10.51 4.29 12.77
CA ARG A 463 10.00 2.94 13.05
C ARG A 463 8.91 2.99 14.14
N ALA A 464 7.84 3.74 13.92
CA ALA A 464 6.81 4.06 14.90
C ALA A 464 6.29 2.82 15.69
N ASP A 465 6.10 1.70 14.99
CA ASP A 465 5.57 0.46 15.58
C ASP A 465 6.48 -0.08 16.70
N LEU A 466 7.81 0.09 16.58
CA LEU A 466 8.77 -0.31 17.60
C LEU A 466 8.45 0.30 18.98
N TYR A 467 7.98 1.55 18.98
CA TYR A 467 7.75 2.35 20.18
C TYR A 467 6.32 2.21 20.74
N ALA A 468 5.48 1.37 20.10
CA ALA A 468 4.11 1.11 20.52
C ALA A 468 4.02 -0.16 21.38
N PRO A 469 3.18 -0.18 22.45
CA PRO A 469 3.09 -1.29 23.40
C PRO A 469 2.64 -2.60 22.75
N GLU A 470 1.87 -2.56 21.66
CA GLU A 470 1.41 -3.74 20.92
C GLU A 470 2.57 -4.54 20.31
N PHE A 471 3.69 -3.86 20.04
CA PHE A 471 4.90 -4.46 19.45
C PHE A 471 5.99 -4.71 20.47
N ASN A 472 6.24 -3.73 21.35
CA ASN A 472 7.34 -3.84 22.31
C ASN A 472 6.95 -4.54 23.64
N GLY A 473 5.65 -4.70 23.90
CA GLY A 473 5.13 -5.32 25.13
C GLY A 473 5.39 -4.50 26.41
N LYS A 474 5.73 -3.22 26.27
CA LYS A 474 6.12 -2.31 27.34
C LYS A 474 5.31 -1.02 27.29
N GLU A 475 5.98 0.11 27.53
CA GLU A 475 5.41 1.45 27.57
C GLU A 475 5.07 1.98 26.18
N ASP A 476 4.11 2.90 26.11
CA ASP A 476 3.74 3.63 24.90
C ASP A 476 4.67 4.84 24.69
N ILE A 477 5.91 4.56 24.31
CA ILE A 477 6.93 5.57 24.04
C ILE A 477 6.48 6.51 22.91
N PHE A 478 5.73 5.95 21.94
CA PHE A 478 5.24 6.74 20.80
C PHE A 478 4.24 7.81 21.25
N MET A 479 3.30 7.47 22.14
CA MET A 479 2.33 8.45 22.69
C MET A 479 3.00 9.44 23.64
N ASP A 480 3.97 9.03 24.42
CA ASP A 480 4.76 9.95 25.24
C ASP A 480 5.48 10.98 24.37
N PHE A 481 6.06 10.55 23.23
CA PHE A 481 6.63 11.47 22.25
C PHE A 481 5.57 12.42 21.68
N ILE A 482 4.42 11.92 21.22
CA ILE A 482 3.35 12.75 20.62
C ILE A 482 2.87 13.81 21.62
N ASN A 483 2.60 13.40 22.87
CA ASN A 483 2.15 14.32 23.92
C ASN A 483 3.20 15.38 24.25
N THR A 484 4.47 14.98 24.35
CA THR A 484 5.58 15.89 24.64
C THR A 484 5.83 16.88 23.49
N SER A 485 5.90 16.41 22.25
CA SER A 485 6.17 17.25 21.08
C SER A 485 5.04 18.23 20.75
N SER A 486 3.80 17.84 21.03
CA SER A 486 2.61 18.69 20.87
C SER A 486 2.38 19.66 22.04
N ILE A 487 3.13 19.51 23.16
CA ILE A 487 2.92 20.19 24.45
C ILE A 487 1.55 19.80 25.07
N GLY A 488 1.11 18.59 24.84
CA GLY A 488 -0.05 18.00 25.50
C GLY A 488 0.20 17.59 26.96
N THR A 489 1.47 17.31 27.27
CA THR A 489 1.99 17.14 28.62
C THR A 489 3.17 18.08 28.83
N PHE A 490 3.51 18.37 30.10
CA PHE A 490 4.69 19.15 30.39
C PHE A 490 5.94 18.33 30.05
N TYR A 491 6.83 18.87 29.26
CA TYR A 491 7.96 18.11 28.70
C TYR A 491 8.93 17.59 29.76
N GLU A 492 9.05 18.29 30.92
CA GLU A 492 9.89 17.83 32.03
C GLU A 492 9.43 16.48 32.59
N ASP A 493 8.10 16.24 32.69
CA ASP A 493 7.56 14.95 33.18
C ASP A 493 8.08 13.79 32.33
N THR A 494 8.12 13.98 31.00
CA THR A 494 8.69 12.98 30.08
C THR A 494 10.20 12.89 30.21
N PHE A 495 10.88 14.02 30.39
CA PHE A 495 12.34 14.04 30.50
C PHE A 495 12.82 13.41 31.79
N GLU A 496 12.09 13.57 32.89
CA GLU A 496 12.33 12.87 34.15
C GLU A 496 12.07 11.38 34.02
N LYS A 497 10.89 10.99 33.52
CA LYS A 497 10.51 9.60 33.29
C LYS A 497 11.58 8.80 32.54
N TYR A 498 12.21 9.40 31.55
CA TYR A 498 13.20 8.73 30.69
C TYR A 498 14.65 9.10 30.99
N ASN A 499 14.91 9.89 32.03
CA ASN A 499 16.25 10.38 32.39
C ASN A 499 16.97 11.05 31.21
N ILE A 500 16.26 11.91 30.49
CA ILE A 500 16.80 12.64 29.34
C ILE A 500 17.90 13.59 29.81
N THR A 501 19.08 13.51 29.18
CA THR A 501 20.23 14.35 29.49
C THR A 501 20.44 15.46 28.47
N HIS A 502 20.05 15.22 27.23
CA HIS A 502 20.25 16.15 26.11
C HIS A 502 18.98 16.25 25.27
N VAL A 503 18.72 17.46 24.77
CA VAL A 503 17.56 17.72 23.89
C VAL A 503 18.09 18.28 22.58
N ILE A 504 17.75 17.62 21.47
CA ILE A 504 17.94 18.18 20.11
C ILE A 504 16.55 18.48 19.53
N THR A 505 16.39 19.66 18.98
CA THR A 505 15.09 20.12 18.47
C THR A 505 15.25 21.09 17.31
N TYR A 506 14.20 21.21 16.48
CA TYR A 506 14.16 22.27 15.48
C TYR A 506 14.16 23.65 16.16
N LYS A 507 14.86 24.60 15.55
CA LYS A 507 14.93 25.98 16.04
C LYS A 507 13.56 26.65 16.18
N ASP A 508 12.62 26.30 15.30
CA ASP A 508 11.25 26.84 15.28
C ASP A 508 10.23 25.93 15.99
N SER A 509 10.68 24.88 16.70
CA SER A 509 9.78 24.02 17.47
C SER A 509 9.18 24.75 18.67
N LYS A 510 7.98 24.34 19.09
CA LYS A 510 7.33 24.87 20.30
C LYS A 510 8.20 24.69 21.54
N MET A 511 8.83 23.53 21.67
CA MET A 511 9.71 23.19 22.80
C MET A 511 10.91 24.15 22.85
N ASN A 512 11.60 24.36 21.73
CA ASN A 512 12.71 25.32 21.69
C ASN A 512 12.27 26.74 22.03
N MET A 513 11.10 27.17 21.54
CA MET A 513 10.57 28.50 21.87
C MET A 513 10.29 28.65 23.37
N ILE A 514 9.77 27.62 24.04
CA ILE A 514 9.52 27.65 25.48
C ILE A 514 10.84 27.73 26.24
N ILE A 515 11.77 26.79 26.03
CA ILE A 515 13.09 26.76 26.72
C ILE A 515 13.83 28.09 26.55
N LYS A 516 13.84 28.65 25.34
CA LYS A 516 14.52 29.91 25.04
C LYS A 516 13.83 31.13 25.69
N LYS A 517 12.48 31.19 25.73
CA LYS A 517 11.74 32.33 26.29
C LYS A 517 11.70 32.30 27.81
N THR A 518 11.58 31.14 28.43
CA THR A 518 11.59 30.99 29.89
C THR A 518 12.98 31.22 30.48
N LYS A 519 14.04 31.14 29.64
CA LYS A 519 15.44 31.17 30.09
C LYS A 519 15.68 30.17 31.23
N ASP A 520 15.13 28.97 31.06
CA ASP A 520 15.16 27.94 32.09
C ASP A 520 16.62 27.63 32.48
N PRO A 521 17.01 27.84 33.74
CA PRO A 521 18.38 27.63 34.21
C PRO A 521 18.82 26.16 34.15
N ASN A 522 17.86 25.22 34.01
CA ASN A 522 18.14 23.80 33.91
C ASN A 522 18.66 23.39 32.52
N TYR A 523 18.59 24.29 31.53
CA TYR A 523 19.02 24.02 30.17
C TYR A 523 20.20 24.88 29.77
N LYS A 524 21.31 24.25 29.48
CA LYS A 524 22.50 24.89 28.91
C LYS A 524 22.53 24.65 27.41
N LYS A 525 22.47 25.73 26.62
CA LYS A 525 22.62 25.62 25.17
C LYS A 525 24.05 25.23 24.82
N LEU A 526 24.22 24.08 24.15
CA LEU A 526 25.52 23.57 23.72
C LEU A 526 25.83 23.96 22.27
N TYR A 527 24.80 23.94 21.39
CA TYR A 527 24.96 24.16 19.96
C TYR A 527 23.69 24.82 19.37
N GLU A 528 23.86 25.64 18.38
CA GLU A 528 22.76 26.20 17.57
C GLU A 528 23.27 26.46 16.16
N ASP A 529 22.54 25.99 15.15
CA ASP A 529 22.76 26.35 13.75
C ASP A 529 21.53 27.07 13.15
N GLU A 530 21.42 27.09 11.82
CA GLU A 530 20.28 27.72 11.14
C GLU A 530 18.95 27.02 11.45
N HIS A 531 18.96 25.69 11.66
CA HIS A 531 17.76 24.86 11.74
C HIS A 531 17.59 24.12 13.07
N PHE A 532 18.66 23.81 13.80
CA PHE A 532 18.64 22.95 14.97
C PHE A 532 19.31 23.59 16.19
N THR A 533 18.87 23.21 17.39
CA THR A 533 19.46 23.60 18.66
C THR A 533 19.67 22.36 19.54
N ILE A 534 20.80 22.30 20.24
CA ILE A 534 21.10 21.25 21.23
C ILE A 534 21.23 21.90 22.60
N TYR A 535 20.54 21.31 23.58
CA TYR A 535 20.62 21.67 24.99
C TYR A 535 21.12 20.47 25.81
N GLU A 536 21.89 20.79 26.86
CA GLU A 536 22.21 19.89 27.99
C GLU A 536 21.26 20.19 29.15
N ARG A 537 20.66 19.16 29.74
CA ARG A 537 19.79 19.24 30.92
C ARG A 537 20.65 19.06 32.15
N LEU A 538 20.81 20.11 32.96
CA LEU A 538 21.75 20.16 34.09
C LEU A 538 21.29 19.35 35.31
N ASN A 539 19.98 19.16 35.50
CA ASN A 539 19.42 18.44 36.66
C ASN A 539 19.37 16.91 36.47
N ALA A 540 19.56 16.39 35.27
CA ALA A 540 19.53 14.95 35.00
C ALA A 540 20.55 14.13 35.81
N ASN A 541 21.62 14.76 36.34
CA ASN A 541 22.67 14.11 37.09
C ASN A 541 22.51 14.23 38.63
N LYS A 542 21.51 14.96 39.15
CA LYS A 542 21.34 15.12 40.60
C LYS A 542 20.53 13.98 41.23
N GLU A 543 19.60 13.39 40.52
CA GLU A 543 18.73 12.34 41.06
C GLU A 543 19.40 10.97 41.15
N SER A 544 20.40 10.68 40.33
CA SER A 544 21.19 9.43 40.45
C SER A 544 22.11 9.37 41.66
N VAL A 545 22.28 10.48 42.38
CA VAL A 545 23.13 10.55 43.59
C VAL A 545 22.28 10.42 44.89
N GLU A 546 20.96 10.70 44.85
CA GLU A 546 20.09 10.62 46.02
C GLU A 546 19.46 9.22 46.24
N GLU A 547 19.37 8.38 45.21
CA GLU A 547 18.95 6.97 45.35
C GLU A 547 20.07 6.02 45.79
N GLY A 548 21.29 6.51 45.99
CA GLY A 548 22.48 5.74 46.41
C GLY A 548 22.96 5.98 47.85
N ASN A 549 22.18 6.70 48.69
CA ASN A 549 22.53 6.92 50.12
C ASN A 549 21.47 6.32 51.05
#